data_3e1114fea35f00582b305b766a5df94d
#
_entry.id   3e1114fea35f00582b305b766a5df94d
#
_cell.length_a   1.000
_cell.length_b   1.000
_cell.length_c   1.000
_cell.angle_alpha   90.00
_cell.angle_beta   90.00
_cell.angle_gamma   90.00
#
_symmetry.space_group_name_H-M   'P 1'
#
loop_
_entity.id
_entity.type
_entity.pdbx_description
1 polymer ?
#
loop_
_entity_poly.entity_id
_entity_poly.type
_entity_poly.pdbx_seq_one_letter_code
_entity_poly.pdbx_strand_id
1 'polypeptide(L)'
;VTLLGLLGACVKAPESPSAAAASNNAPADSVAAIAAPATQPAAEDAPTAEAVAASVDETIEAVAQSPLPARDIVLPAANPPAAQQTNWQYKEGDYYSTLTAAQGGSSAAGKIEVAEVFWYGCGHCYNLEPVIGDWEKRLPADVSLVRIPVMWNPTNEIHARVFYTAEALGKRAQISPAIYKVIHIDNKPMTEEPGIQKLFEDFGVSAETFNKTFRSFAVESQLRRAKDLTTKYRVKGVPLLVVNGKYLTDGPQIKSHDDLLAVAEELVQRERQNP
;
A
#
# COMPACT_ATOMS: atom_id res chain seq x y z
N VAL A 1 73.83 16.56 17.43
CA VAL A 1 74.63 15.70 18.31
C VAL A 1 73.62 14.86 19.11
N THR A 2 73.81 13.51 19.03
CA THR A 2 73.30 12.43 19.87
C THR A 2 71.87 11.96 19.53
N LEU A 3 71.59 10.93 18.82
CA LEU A 3 71.83 9.46 18.72
C LEU A 3 71.32 8.63 19.90
N LEU A 4 70.63 7.53 19.57
CA LEU A 4 70.22 6.32 20.31
C LEU A 4 68.82 6.46 21.00
N GLY A 5 67.97 5.45 20.95
CA GLY A 5 68.12 4.05 20.61
C GLY A 5 66.80 3.34 20.42
N LEU A 6 66.79 2.28 19.66
CA LEU A 6 65.77 1.23 19.51
C LEU A 6 65.51 0.46 20.80
N LEU A 7 64.28 0.10 21.05
CA LEU A 7 63.94 -1.16 21.71
C LEU A 7 62.55 -1.65 21.22
N GLY A 8 62.59 -2.75 20.48
CA GLY A 8 61.42 -3.52 20.10
C GLY A 8 60.92 -4.39 21.25
N ALA A 9 59.61 -4.55 21.31
CA ALA A 9 58.98 -5.61 22.10
C ALA A 9 57.90 -6.27 21.26
N CYS A 10 58.23 -7.47 20.79
CA CYS A 10 57.25 -8.45 20.28
C CYS A 10 56.35 -8.90 21.43
N VAL A 11 55.06 -8.80 21.27
CA VAL A 11 54.13 -9.52 22.13
C VAL A 11 53.27 -10.43 21.24
N LYS A 12 53.37 -11.68 21.59
CA LYS A 12 52.83 -12.93 21.08
C LYS A 12 51.31 -12.97 21.13
N ALA A 13 50.67 -13.44 20.04
CA ALA A 13 49.27 -13.80 19.98
C ALA A 13 48.96 -15.04 20.80
N PRO A 14 47.78 -15.15 21.43
CA PRO A 14 47.32 -16.41 21.98
C PRO A 14 46.53 -17.22 20.97
N GLU A 15 46.86 -18.50 20.90
CA GLU A 15 46.27 -19.56 20.11
C GLU A 15 44.86 -19.91 20.55
N SER A 16 44.02 -20.27 19.54
CA SER A 16 42.71 -20.92 19.74
C SER A 16 42.87 -22.36 20.20
N PRO A 17 42.00 -22.90 21.07
CA PRO A 17 41.86 -24.33 21.20
C PRO A 17 40.79 -24.90 20.26
N SER A 18 41.25 -25.95 19.56
CA SER A 18 40.51 -26.83 18.67
C SER A 18 39.64 -27.84 19.44
N ALA A 19 38.49 -28.12 18.85
CA ALA A 19 37.71 -29.35 18.76
C ALA A 19 37.72 -30.35 19.90
N ALA A 20 36.53 -30.75 20.30
CA ALA A 20 36.24 -32.18 20.61
C ALA A 20 34.80 -32.49 20.19
N ALA A 21 34.69 -33.43 19.28
CA ALA A 21 33.49 -34.15 18.89
C ALA A 21 33.08 -35.11 19.98
N ALA A 22 31.78 -35.21 20.25
CA ALA A 22 31.20 -36.38 20.90
C ALA A 22 29.88 -36.72 20.22
N SER A 23 29.94 -37.82 19.52
CA SER A 23 28.83 -38.64 19.04
C SER A 23 28.21 -39.38 20.22
N ASN A 24 26.86 -39.52 20.27
CA ASN A 24 26.25 -40.81 20.51
C ASN A 24 24.72 -40.76 20.59
N ASN A 25 24.16 -41.53 19.66
CA ASN A 25 23.10 -42.54 19.84
C ASN A 25 21.67 -42.09 20.19
N ALA A 26 20.85 -42.38 19.19
CA ALA A 26 19.42 -42.73 19.34
C ALA A 26 19.22 -44.06 20.12
N PRO A 27 18.03 -44.30 20.63
CA PRO A 27 17.31 -45.41 20.07
C PRO A 27 15.87 -45.10 19.63
N ALA A 28 15.47 -45.78 18.60
CA ALA A 28 14.10 -45.95 18.15
C ALA A 28 13.35 -46.93 19.04
N ASP A 29 12.06 -46.69 19.28
CA ASP A 29 11.02 -47.70 19.46
C ASP A 29 9.67 -47.02 19.26
N SER A 30 8.98 -47.31 18.21
CA SER A 30 8.01 -48.41 18.03
C SER A 30 6.56 -48.03 18.37
N VAL A 31 5.82 -47.82 17.28
CA VAL A 31 4.42 -48.22 16.97
C VAL A 31 3.30 -48.00 17.98
N ALA A 32 2.30 -47.21 17.59
CA ALA A 32 0.92 -47.69 17.59
C ALA A 32 0.05 -46.81 16.64
N ALA A 33 -0.35 -47.42 15.56
CA ALA A 33 -1.44 -46.97 14.71
C ALA A 33 -2.77 -47.21 15.43
N ILE A 34 -3.63 -46.21 15.51
CA ILE A 34 -5.05 -46.43 15.77
C ILE A 34 -5.83 -45.66 14.69
N ALA A 35 -6.65 -46.49 14.00
CA ALA A 35 -7.48 -46.15 12.86
C ALA A 35 -8.59 -45.14 13.18
N ALA A 36 -9.01 -44.46 12.12
CA ALA A 36 -10.22 -43.67 12.02
C ALA A 36 -11.50 -44.42 12.37
N PRO A 37 -12.59 -43.69 12.61
CA PRO A 37 -13.64 -43.81 11.59
C PRO A 37 -14.14 -42.46 11.06
N ALA A 38 -14.32 -42.48 9.77
CA ALA A 38 -15.10 -41.52 9.02
C ALA A 38 -16.57 -41.57 9.44
N THR A 39 -17.16 -40.41 9.63
CA THR A 39 -18.60 -40.23 9.56
C THR A 39 -18.89 -38.94 8.82
N GLN A 40 -19.31 -39.04 7.58
CA GLN A 40 -20.06 -38.03 6.86
C GLN A 40 -21.49 -37.98 7.39
N PRO A 41 -22.13 -36.84 7.51
CA PRO A 41 -23.56 -36.74 7.32
C PRO A 41 -23.87 -36.20 5.93
N ALA A 42 -24.94 -36.78 5.42
CA ALA A 42 -25.54 -36.70 4.11
C ALA A 42 -25.94 -35.28 3.69
N ALA A 43 -25.98 -35.15 2.36
CA ALA A 43 -26.62 -34.07 1.63
C ALA A 43 -28.12 -34.06 1.92
N GLU A 44 -28.67 -32.88 2.22
CA GLU A 44 -30.10 -32.60 2.14
C GLU A 44 -30.36 -31.49 1.15
N ASP A 45 -31.06 -31.89 0.13
CA ASP A 45 -32.01 -31.23 -0.76
C ASP A 45 -32.00 -29.71 -0.94
N ALA A 46 -31.63 -29.32 -2.17
CA ALA A 46 -32.04 -28.07 -2.79
C ALA A 46 -33.44 -28.23 -3.40
N PRO A 47 -34.41 -27.36 -3.21
CA PRO A 47 -35.64 -27.37 -3.95
C PRO A 47 -35.43 -26.79 -5.35
N THR A 48 -35.79 -27.61 -6.37
CA THR A 48 -35.97 -27.24 -7.77
C THR A 48 -37.09 -26.21 -7.91
N ALA A 49 -36.75 -25.10 -8.56
CA ALA A 49 -37.76 -24.14 -9.03
C ALA A 49 -38.43 -24.69 -10.31
N GLU A 50 -39.67 -25.11 -10.17
CA GLU A 50 -40.53 -25.50 -11.28
C GLU A 50 -41.27 -24.27 -11.83
N ALA A 51 -41.34 -24.20 -13.13
CA ALA A 51 -41.93 -23.19 -13.96
C ALA A 51 -43.43 -23.04 -13.70
N VAL A 52 -43.91 -21.80 -13.62
CA VAL A 52 -45.32 -21.47 -13.81
C VAL A 52 -45.42 -20.56 -15.02
N ALA A 53 -45.68 -21.17 -16.16
CA ALA A 53 -46.20 -20.48 -17.30
C ALA A 53 -47.71 -20.33 -17.11
N ALA A 54 -48.20 -19.12 -17.02
CA ALA A 54 -49.61 -18.82 -17.19
C ALA A 54 -49.78 -17.83 -18.33
N SER A 55 -50.37 -18.34 -19.37
CA SER A 55 -50.92 -17.67 -20.55
C SER A 55 -51.96 -16.62 -20.17
N VAL A 56 -51.84 -15.43 -20.74
CA VAL A 56 -52.98 -14.53 -20.92
C VAL A 56 -53.05 -14.14 -22.38
N ASP A 57 -54.13 -14.59 -22.93
CA ASP A 57 -54.59 -14.45 -24.30
C ASP A 57 -55.16 -13.04 -24.53
N GLU A 58 -54.81 -12.53 -25.70
CA GLU A 58 -55.51 -11.66 -26.62
C GLU A 58 -56.67 -10.75 -26.20
N THR A 59 -56.46 -9.44 -26.44
CA THR A 59 -57.33 -8.70 -27.38
C THR A 59 -56.71 -7.33 -27.66
N ILE A 60 -56.19 -7.16 -28.87
CA ILE A 60 -55.77 -5.84 -29.35
C ILE A 60 -56.80 -5.41 -30.40
N GLU A 61 -57.73 -4.55 -30.01
CA GLU A 61 -58.55 -3.82 -30.96
C GLU A 61 -57.71 -2.78 -31.71
N ALA A 62 -57.71 -2.87 -33.02
CA ALA A 62 -57.04 -1.94 -33.91
C ALA A 62 -57.77 -0.59 -33.90
N VAL A 63 -57.17 0.41 -33.25
CA VAL A 63 -57.56 1.81 -33.46
C VAL A 63 -56.70 2.38 -34.56
N ALA A 64 -57.33 2.62 -35.71
CA ALA A 64 -56.70 3.34 -36.83
C ALA A 64 -56.28 4.73 -36.41
N GLN A 65 -54.99 4.97 -36.31
CA GLN A 65 -54.42 6.31 -36.07
C GLN A 65 -54.14 6.97 -37.42
N SER A 66 -54.82 8.07 -37.67
CA SER A 66 -54.50 8.99 -38.75
C SER A 66 -53.11 9.57 -38.54
N PRO A 67 -52.29 9.75 -39.59
CA PRO A 67 -50.97 10.36 -39.44
C PRO A 67 -51.09 11.82 -39.08
N LEU A 68 -50.57 12.21 -37.95
CA LEU A 68 -50.36 13.61 -37.56
C LEU A 68 -49.20 14.18 -38.41
N PRO A 69 -49.30 15.46 -38.85
CA PRO A 69 -48.25 16.07 -39.63
C PRO A 69 -46.96 16.16 -38.82
N ALA A 70 -45.86 15.69 -39.40
CA ALA A 70 -44.53 15.82 -38.87
C ALA A 70 -44.20 17.32 -38.70
N ARG A 71 -44.17 17.78 -37.45
CA ARG A 71 -43.55 19.05 -37.12
C ARG A 71 -42.04 18.78 -36.96
N ASP A 72 -41.27 19.37 -37.86
CA ASP A 72 -39.82 19.44 -37.71
C ASP A 72 -39.51 20.28 -36.44
N ILE A 73 -39.34 19.58 -35.33
CA ILE A 73 -38.79 20.14 -34.11
C ILE A 73 -37.28 20.22 -34.33
N VAL A 74 -36.81 21.35 -34.89
CA VAL A 74 -35.39 21.71 -34.85
C VAL A 74 -35.08 21.96 -33.40
N LEU A 75 -34.58 20.99 -32.69
CA LEU A 75 -33.95 21.18 -31.39
C LEU A 75 -32.75 22.08 -31.62
N PRO A 76 -32.63 23.24 -30.93
CA PRO A 76 -31.41 23.99 -30.97
C PRO A 76 -30.28 23.08 -30.51
N ALA A 77 -29.24 22.93 -31.33
CA ALA A 77 -28.04 22.23 -30.93
C ALA A 77 -27.60 22.80 -29.57
N ALA A 78 -27.71 22.02 -28.53
CA ALA A 78 -27.14 22.38 -27.23
C ALA A 78 -25.64 22.56 -27.48
N ASN A 79 -25.18 23.82 -27.47
CA ASN A 79 -23.75 24.04 -27.43
C ASN A 79 -23.20 23.22 -26.24
N PRO A 80 -22.19 22.39 -26.46
CA PRO A 80 -21.55 21.73 -25.35
C PRO A 80 -21.14 22.83 -24.37
N PRO A 81 -21.32 22.63 -23.05
CA PRO A 81 -20.91 23.64 -22.08
C PRO A 81 -19.47 24.02 -22.39
N ALA A 82 -19.22 25.32 -22.60
CA ALA A 82 -17.88 25.80 -22.86
C ALA A 82 -16.97 25.23 -21.79
N ALA A 83 -15.98 24.46 -22.20
CA ALA A 83 -14.98 23.92 -21.29
C ALA A 83 -14.44 25.11 -20.50
N GLN A 84 -14.75 25.18 -19.23
CA GLN A 84 -14.23 26.21 -18.35
C GLN A 84 -12.71 26.07 -18.45
N GLN A 85 -12.04 27.07 -19.03
CA GLN A 85 -10.59 27.12 -19.07
C GLN A 85 -10.13 27.29 -17.61
N THR A 86 -9.92 26.17 -16.95
CA THR A 86 -9.37 26.15 -15.59
C THR A 86 -7.92 26.57 -15.70
N ASN A 87 -7.60 27.75 -15.18
CA ASN A 87 -6.23 28.22 -15.15
C ASN A 87 -5.48 27.46 -14.05
N TRP A 88 -4.90 26.32 -14.42
CA TRP A 88 -4.14 25.49 -13.51
C TRP A 88 -2.85 26.19 -13.04
N GLN A 89 -2.64 26.25 -11.73
CA GLN A 89 -1.50 26.93 -11.13
C GLN A 89 -0.20 26.14 -11.34
N TYR A 90 -0.25 24.82 -11.17
CA TYR A 90 0.92 23.97 -11.21
C TYR A 90 1.15 23.38 -12.61
N LYS A 91 2.38 23.54 -13.13
CA LYS A 91 2.75 23.13 -14.49
C LYS A 91 3.53 21.80 -14.45
N GLU A 92 3.27 21.00 -15.47
CA GLU A 92 4.06 19.77 -15.71
C GLU A 92 5.52 20.14 -15.99
N GLY A 93 6.45 19.33 -15.49
CA GLY A 93 7.88 19.58 -15.53
C GLY A 93 8.39 20.48 -14.40
N ASP A 94 7.58 21.40 -13.90
CA ASP A 94 7.94 22.28 -12.79
C ASP A 94 7.54 21.69 -11.42
N TYR A 95 6.32 21.17 -11.32
CA TYR A 95 5.73 20.67 -10.06
C TYR A 95 5.39 19.19 -10.09
N TYR A 96 5.08 18.63 -11.23
CA TYR A 96 4.72 17.24 -11.37
C TYR A 96 5.17 16.69 -12.72
N SER A 97 5.21 15.36 -12.83
CA SER A 97 5.35 14.65 -14.10
C SER A 97 4.17 13.73 -14.33
N THR A 98 3.91 13.42 -15.61
CA THR A 98 2.83 12.50 -16.01
C THR A 98 3.42 11.18 -16.50
N LEU A 99 2.90 10.05 -16.01
CA LEU A 99 3.25 8.74 -16.53
C LEU A 99 2.63 8.53 -17.92
N THR A 100 3.36 7.89 -18.81
CA THR A 100 2.91 7.58 -20.17
C THR A 100 1.61 6.78 -20.21
N ALA A 101 1.38 5.94 -19.19
CA ALA A 101 0.13 5.21 -18.99
C ALA A 101 -0.20 5.20 -17.49
N ALA A 102 -1.46 5.46 -17.17
CA ALA A 102 -1.93 5.36 -15.79
C ALA A 102 -1.74 3.93 -15.26
N GLN A 103 -1.23 3.82 -14.05
CA GLN A 103 -1.07 2.54 -13.37
C GLN A 103 -2.25 2.33 -12.44
N GLY A 104 -2.81 1.13 -12.42
CA GLY A 104 -3.96 0.82 -11.57
C GLY A 104 -3.65 1.06 -10.09
N GLY A 105 -4.54 1.78 -9.42
CA GLY A 105 -4.47 2.07 -7.99
C GLY A 105 -4.88 0.89 -7.10
N SER A 106 -4.85 1.12 -5.80
CA SER A 106 -5.30 0.16 -4.76
C SER A 106 -6.69 0.48 -4.23
N SER A 107 -7.20 1.67 -4.55
CA SER A 107 -8.47 2.19 -4.04
C SER A 107 -9.67 1.49 -4.66
N ALA A 108 -10.80 1.59 -3.97
CA ALA A 108 -12.08 1.11 -4.51
C ALA A 108 -12.43 1.84 -5.81
N ALA A 109 -13.08 1.13 -6.73
CA ALA A 109 -13.53 1.72 -7.98
C ALA A 109 -14.37 2.99 -7.76
N GLY A 110 -14.13 4.01 -8.57
CA GLY A 110 -14.85 5.29 -8.49
C GLY A 110 -14.26 6.31 -7.50
N LYS A 111 -13.12 6.01 -6.86
CA LYS A 111 -12.38 6.98 -6.07
C LYS A 111 -11.10 7.41 -6.78
N ILE A 112 -10.77 8.69 -6.64
CA ILE A 112 -9.45 9.21 -7.03
C ILE A 112 -8.47 8.82 -5.93
N GLU A 113 -7.47 8.02 -6.29
CA GLU A 113 -6.44 7.60 -5.36
C GLU A 113 -5.32 8.64 -5.29
N VAL A 114 -4.92 9.01 -4.09
CA VAL A 114 -3.63 9.65 -3.83
C VAL A 114 -2.76 8.65 -3.08
N ALA A 115 -1.68 8.20 -3.71
CA ALA A 115 -0.74 7.27 -3.10
C ALA A 115 0.47 8.03 -2.55
N GLU A 116 0.67 7.99 -1.24
CA GLU A 116 1.91 8.44 -0.61
C GLU A 116 2.96 7.33 -0.74
N VAL A 117 4.02 7.61 -1.48
CA VAL A 117 5.19 6.74 -1.53
C VAL A 117 6.19 7.21 -0.48
N PHE A 118 6.58 6.33 0.44
CA PHE A 118 7.32 6.70 1.64
C PHE A 118 8.33 5.64 2.11
N TRP A 119 9.11 5.98 3.12
CA TRP A 119 9.96 5.08 3.89
C TRP A 119 10.05 5.55 5.35
N TYR A 120 9.89 4.65 6.31
CA TYR A 120 10.02 5.00 7.74
C TYR A 120 11.38 5.62 8.12
N GLY A 121 12.48 5.23 7.47
CA GLY A 121 13.80 5.82 7.72
C GLY A 121 14.04 7.18 7.04
N CYS A 122 13.07 7.71 6.30
CA CYS A 122 13.20 9.01 5.64
C CYS A 122 12.78 10.15 6.58
N GLY A 123 13.70 11.08 6.89
CA GLY A 123 13.41 12.23 7.73
C GLY A 123 12.36 13.17 7.16
N HIS A 124 12.30 13.34 5.83
CA HIS A 124 11.25 14.14 5.18
C HIS A 124 9.88 13.47 5.29
N CYS A 125 9.80 12.13 5.19
CA CYS A 125 8.55 11.39 5.42
C CYS A 125 8.10 11.50 6.88
N TYR A 126 9.03 11.41 7.83
CA TYR A 126 8.76 11.64 9.26
C TYR A 126 8.12 13.02 9.51
N ASN A 127 8.69 14.07 8.90
CA ASN A 127 8.19 15.43 9.05
C ASN A 127 6.84 15.66 8.31
N LEU A 128 6.57 14.89 7.25
CA LEU A 128 5.31 14.95 6.52
C LEU A 128 4.16 14.26 7.28
N GLU A 129 4.43 13.22 8.06
CA GLU A 129 3.40 12.37 8.70
C GLU A 129 2.31 13.14 9.45
N PRO A 130 2.60 14.13 10.34
CA PRO A 130 1.54 14.90 10.98
C PRO A 130 0.73 15.75 9.99
N VAL A 131 1.38 16.32 8.99
CA VAL A 131 0.76 17.22 8.00
C VAL A 131 -0.18 16.43 7.08
N ILE A 132 0.29 15.29 6.55
CA ILE A 132 -0.50 14.42 5.67
C ILE A 132 -1.62 13.69 6.44
N GLY A 133 -1.40 13.39 7.72
CA GLY A 133 -2.44 12.82 8.59
C GLY A 133 -3.61 13.79 8.83
N ASP A 134 -3.33 15.07 9.00
CA ASP A 134 -4.36 16.10 9.12
C ASP A 134 -5.02 16.41 7.76
N TRP A 135 -4.27 16.33 6.68
CA TRP A 135 -4.81 16.44 5.33
C TRP A 135 -5.75 15.27 5.00
N GLU A 136 -5.38 14.03 5.34
CA GLU A 136 -6.21 12.82 5.15
C GLU A 136 -7.60 12.96 5.77
N LYS A 137 -7.71 13.55 6.96
CA LYS A 137 -9.00 13.77 7.64
C LYS A 137 -9.94 14.74 6.91
N ARG A 138 -9.40 15.59 6.05
CA ARG A 138 -10.13 16.62 5.29
C ARG A 138 -10.41 16.19 3.85
N LEU A 139 -9.97 15.01 3.42
CA LEU A 139 -10.20 14.53 2.07
C LEU A 139 -11.70 14.37 1.77
N PRO A 140 -12.16 14.81 0.59
CA PRO A 140 -13.51 14.54 0.14
C PRO A 140 -13.79 13.04 0.01
N ALA A 141 -15.07 12.66 0.08
CA ALA A 141 -15.48 11.25 0.09
C ALA A 141 -15.09 10.48 -1.20
N ASP A 142 -14.89 11.19 -2.30
CA ASP A 142 -14.46 10.65 -3.60
C ASP A 142 -12.94 10.50 -3.74
N VAL A 143 -12.16 10.91 -2.73
CA VAL A 143 -10.70 10.80 -2.70
C VAL A 143 -10.28 9.83 -1.61
N SER A 144 -9.24 9.06 -1.86
CA SER A 144 -8.66 8.16 -0.86
C SER A 144 -7.15 8.29 -0.82
N LEU A 145 -6.58 8.35 0.39
CA LEU A 145 -5.15 8.27 0.60
C LEU A 145 -4.75 6.82 0.88
N VAL A 146 -3.79 6.33 0.12
CA VAL A 146 -3.14 5.03 0.38
C VAL A 146 -1.65 5.26 0.60
N ARG A 147 -0.99 4.37 1.30
CA ARG A 147 0.45 4.47 1.57
C ARG A 147 1.19 3.28 0.98
N ILE A 148 2.28 3.56 0.28
CA ILE A 148 3.08 2.56 -0.43
C ILE A 148 4.54 2.70 0.00
N PRO A 149 5.05 1.81 0.86
CA PRO A 149 6.45 1.85 1.26
C PRO A 149 7.37 1.42 0.10
N VAL A 150 8.51 2.11 -0.06
CA VAL A 150 9.55 1.70 -1.01
C VAL A 150 10.34 0.50 -0.50
N MET A 151 10.92 -0.28 -1.43
CA MET A 151 11.69 -1.49 -1.13
C MET A 151 12.98 -1.53 -1.97
N TRP A 152 13.83 -0.51 -1.83
CA TRP A 152 15.08 -0.38 -2.61
C TRP A 152 16.23 -1.25 -2.09
N ASN A 153 16.19 -1.61 -0.81
CA ASN A 153 17.21 -2.39 -0.13
C ASN A 153 16.59 -3.19 1.05
N PRO A 154 17.34 -4.08 1.70
CA PRO A 154 16.82 -4.92 2.80
C PRO A 154 16.22 -4.12 3.96
N THR A 155 16.79 -2.96 4.32
CA THR A 155 16.23 -2.09 5.36
C THR A 155 14.86 -1.53 4.96
N ASN A 156 14.69 -1.13 3.71
CA ASN A 156 13.38 -0.70 3.22
C ASN A 156 12.38 -1.87 3.20
N GLU A 157 12.80 -3.07 2.81
CA GLU A 157 11.95 -4.26 2.75
C GLU A 157 11.42 -4.66 4.13
N ILE A 158 12.28 -4.66 5.17
CA ILE A 158 11.83 -4.95 6.53
C ILE A 158 10.86 -3.88 7.05
N HIS A 159 11.11 -2.60 6.79
CA HIS A 159 10.20 -1.51 7.16
C HIS A 159 8.86 -1.59 6.41
N ALA A 160 8.86 -1.97 5.14
CA ALA A 160 7.64 -2.21 4.37
C ALA A 160 6.83 -3.37 4.96
N ARG A 161 7.50 -4.45 5.38
CA ARG A 161 6.86 -5.58 6.06
C ARG A 161 6.23 -5.16 7.38
N VAL A 162 6.92 -4.35 8.17
CA VAL A 162 6.39 -3.78 9.42
C VAL A 162 5.12 -2.96 9.15
N PHE A 163 5.15 -2.11 8.13
CA PHE A 163 3.99 -1.31 7.72
C PHE A 163 2.79 -2.18 7.37
N TYR A 164 2.95 -3.15 6.47
CA TYR A 164 1.85 -4.01 6.06
C TYR A 164 1.38 -4.98 7.15
N THR A 165 2.25 -5.35 8.09
CA THR A 165 1.84 -6.08 9.29
C THR A 165 0.94 -5.23 10.18
N ALA A 166 1.30 -3.97 10.40
CA ALA A 166 0.49 -3.04 11.18
C ALA A 166 -0.86 -2.75 10.51
N GLU A 167 -0.89 -2.64 9.17
CA GLU A 167 -2.13 -2.50 8.41
C GLU A 167 -3.02 -3.75 8.52
N ALA A 168 -2.47 -4.93 8.30
CA ALA A 168 -3.21 -6.20 8.39
C ALA A 168 -3.81 -6.45 9.77
N LEU A 169 -3.20 -5.90 10.82
CA LEU A 169 -3.68 -5.95 12.20
C LEU A 169 -4.60 -4.78 12.58
N GLY A 170 -4.87 -3.83 11.66
CA GLY A 170 -5.65 -2.63 11.97
C GLY A 170 -4.99 -1.71 12.99
N LYS A 171 -3.66 -1.79 13.15
CA LYS A 171 -2.87 -1.06 14.16
C LYS A 171 -1.99 0.05 13.58
N ARG A 172 -2.05 0.30 12.26
CA ARG A 172 -1.19 1.27 11.57
C ARG A 172 -1.20 2.65 12.26
N ALA A 173 -2.37 3.18 12.56
CA ALA A 173 -2.50 4.51 13.13
C ALA A 173 -1.80 4.66 14.51
N GLN A 174 -1.62 3.56 15.24
CA GLN A 174 -0.95 3.54 16.54
C GLN A 174 0.53 3.21 16.40
N ILE A 175 0.88 2.28 15.53
CA ILE A 175 2.24 1.72 15.40
C ILE A 175 3.13 2.61 14.54
N SER A 176 2.62 3.19 13.43
CA SER A 176 3.46 4.03 12.54
C SER A 176 4.12 5.22 13.25
N PRO A 177 3.42 6.01 14.06
CA PRO A 177 4.06 7.08 14.82
C PRO A 177 5.14 6.58 15.79
N ALA A 178 4.91 5.41 16.40
CA ALA A 178 5.89 4.80 17.31
C ALA A 178 7.15 4.33 16.57
N ILE A 179 7.01 3.77 15.37
CA ILE A 179 8.15 3.39 14.51
C ILE A 179 8.95 4.61 14.12
N TYR A 180 8.31 5.68 13.66
CA TYR A 180 8.98 6.93 13.35
C TYR A 180 9.74 7.48 14.56
N LYS A 181 9.10 7.47 15.75
CA LYS A 181 9.78 7.89 17.00
C LYS A 181 11.03 7.06 17.29
N VAL A 182 10.91 5.73 17.21
CA VAL A 182 12.04 4.83 17.48
C VAL A 182 13.20 5.06 16.50
N ILE A 183 12.90 5.29 15.23
CA ILE A 183 13.94 5.51 14.20
C ILE A 183 14.55 6.91 14.32
N HIS A 184 13.75 7.97 14.40
CA HIS A 184 14.22 9.37 14.26
C HIS A 184 14.55 10.05 15.59
N ILE A 185 13.97 9.60 16.70
CA ILE A 185 14.22 10.18 18.03
C ILE A 185 15.12 9.27 18.86
N ASP A 186 14.79 7.98 18.93
CA ASP A 186 15.55 7.03 19.74
C ASP A 186 16.78 6.47 18.98
N ASN A 187 16.95 6.82 17.69
CA ASN A 187 18.04 6.43 16.78
C ASN A 187 18.25 4.90 16.68
N LYS A 188 17.16 4.12 16.67
CA LYS A 188 17.22 2.67 16.51
C LYS A 188 16.73 2.29 15.11
N PRO A 189 17.46 1.44 14.36
CA PRO A 189 17.15 1.19 12.96
C PRO A 189 15.87 0.35 12.72
N MET A 190 15.30 -0.29 13.74
CA MET A 190 14.10 -1.14 13.66
C MET A 190 14.16 -2.20 12.54
N THR A 191 15.32 -2.85 12.40
CA THR A 191 15.59 -3.87 11.40
C THR A 191 15.56 -5.29 11.97
N GLU A 192 15.66 -5.42 13.30
CA GLU A 192 15.72 -6.71 13.96
C GLU A 192 14.34 -7.16 14.41
N GLU A 193 13.94 -8.36 13.97
CA GLU A 193 12.60 -8.90 14.22
C GLU A 193 12.22 -8.95 15.70
N PRO A 194 13.09 -9.34 16.65
CA PRO A 194 12.72 -9.33 18.07
C PRO A 194 12.36 -7.93 18.59
N GLY A 195 13.05 -6.89 18.13
CA GLY A 195 12.75 -5.50 18.48
C GLY A 195 11.44 -5.02 17.88
N ILE A 196 11.14 -5.44 16.64
CA ILE A 196 9.89 -5.16 15.95
C ILE A 196 8.73 -5.86 16.69
N GLN A 197 8.86 -7.15 16.98
CA GLN A 197 7.86 -7.92 17.73
C GLN A 197 7.55 -7.24 19.07
N LYS A 198 8.59 -6.88 19.82
CA LYS A 198 8.43 -6.19 21.11
C LYS A 198 7.63 -4.88 20.98
N LEU A 199 7.87 -4.11 19.93
CA LEU A 199 7.08 -2.91 19.66
C LEU A 199 5.59 -3.26 19.45
N PHE A 200 5.28 -4.29 18.67
CA PHE A 200 3.88 -4.70 18.47
C PHE A 200 3.23 -5.20 19.76
N GLU A 201 3.97 -5.90 20.60
CA GLU A 201 3.50 -6.33 21.93
C GLU A 201 3.13 -5.16 22.82
N ASP A 202 3.89 -4.07 22.79
CA ASP A 202 3.59 -2.83 23.53
C ASP A 202 2.26 -2.18 23.09
N PHE A 203 1.77 -2.52 21.89
CA PHE A 203 0.45 -2.13 21.37
C PHE A 203 -0.61 -3.24 21.46
N GLY A 204 -0.37 -4.26 22.27
CA GLY A 204 -1.35 -5.32 22.58
C GLY A 204 -1.47 -6.41 21.50
N VAL A 205 -0.47 -6.58 20.66
CA VAL A 205 -0.39 -7.68 19.70
C VAL A 205 0.42 -8.81 20.30
N SER A 206 -0.15 -10.01 20.47
CA SER A 206 0.62 -11.14 20.99
C SER A 206 1.72 -11.58 20.04
N ALA A 207 2.81 -12.17 20.57
CA ALA A 207 3.91 -12.72 19.78
C ALA A 207 3.42 -13.71 18.70
N GLU A 208 2.46 -14.58 19.05
CA GLU A 208 1.86 -15.52 18.10
C GLU A 208 1.16 -14.80 16.94
N THR A 209 0.31 -13.81 17.25
CA THR A 209 -0.43 -13.02 16.26
C THR A 209 0.53 -12.24 15.38
N PHE A 210 1.55 -11.61 15.97
CA PHE A 210 2.59 -10.92 15.24
C PHE A 210 3.28 -11.87 14.25
N ASN A 211 3.84 -12.98 14.73
CA ASN A 211 4.60 -13.94 13.93
C ASN A 211 3.78 -14.51 12.77
N LYS A 212 2.51 -14.84 13.02
CA LYS A 212 1.58 -15.34 12.01
C LYS A 212 1.31 -14.28 10.94
N THR A 213 1.05 -13.03 11.34
CA THR A 213 0.71 -11.94 10.40
C THR A 213 1.94 -11.49 9.63
N PHE A 214 3.08 -11.30 10.31
CA PHE A 214 4.34 -10.83 9.74
C PHE A 214 4.85 -11.72 8.58
N ARG A 215 4.54 -13.00 8.61
CA ARG A 215 4.90 -14.00 7.59
C ARG A 215 3.70 -14.43 6.73
N SER A 216 2.58 -13.74 6.84
CA SER A 216 1.36 -14.14 6.13
C SER A 216 1.47 -13.90 4.61
N PHE A 217 0.74 -14.70 3.85
CA PHE A 217 0.59 -14.50 2.41
C PHE A 217 0.02 -13.13 2.08
N ALA A 218 -0.86 -12.58 2.92
CA ALA A 218 -1.44 -11.26 2.74
C ALA A 218 -0.36 -10.17 2.76
N VAL A 219 0.53 -10.18 3.77
CA VAL A 219 1.67 -9.25 3.85
C VAL A 219 2.63 -9.43 2.67
N GLU A 220 2.97 -10.67 2.30
CA GLU A 220 3.82 -10.95 1.14
C GLU A 220 3.20 -10.43 -0.16
N SER A 221 1.90 -10.56 -0.32
CA SER A 221 1.19 -10.05 -1.51
C SER A 221 1.25 -8.53 -1.59
N GLN A 222 1.07 -7.83 -0.46
CA GLN A 222 1.18 -6.37 -0.40
C GLN A 222 2.61 -5.89 -0.69
N LEU A 223 3.62 -6.59 -0.19
CA LEU A 223 5.03 -6.29 -0.48
C LEU A 223 5.31 -6.40 -1.98
N ARG A 224 4.88 -7.48 -2.63
CA ARG A 224 5.04 -7.63 -4.09
C ARG A 224 4.32 -6.53 -4.85
N ARG A 225 3.10 -6.19 -4.45
CA ARG A 225 2.34 -5.10 -5.05
C ARG A 225 3.04 -3.75 -4.91
N ALA A 226 3.54 -3.41 -3.71
CA ALA A 226 4.27 -2.17 -3.47
C ALA A 226 5.53 -2.08 -4.33
N LYS A 227 6.29 -3.17 -4.45
CA LYS A 227 7.47 -3.25 -5.31
C LYS A 227 7.13 -3.02 -6.78
N ASP A 228 6.06 -3.64 -7.26
CA ASP A 228 5.57 -3.48 -8.63
C ASP A 228 5.14 -2.02 -8.90
N LEU A 229 4.32 -1.44 -8.02
CA LEU A 229 3.83 -0.07 -8.17
C LEU A 229 4.96 0.97 -8.11
N THR A 230 5.86 0.87 -7.13
CA THR A 230 6.99 1.82 -7.02
C THR A 230 7.95 1.74 -8.20
N THR A 231 8.10 0.55 -8.79
CA THR A 231 8.86 0.35 -10.04
C THR A 231 8.13 1.00 -11.23
N LYS A 232 6.83 0.77 -11.38
CA LYS A 232 6.01 1.34 -12.45
C LYS A 232 5.92 2.86 -12.36
N TYR A 233 5.83 3.42 -11.16
CA TYR A 233 5.90 4.86 -10.91
C TYR A 233 7.30 5.44 -11.11
N ARG A 234 8.33 4.60 -11.31
CA ARG A 234 9.73 5.02 -11.46
C ARG A 234 10.20 5.91 -10.30
N VAL A 235 9.80 5.55 -9.08
CA VAL A 235 10.10 6.33 -7.87
C VAL A 235 11.60 6.45 -7.65
N LYS A 236 12.11 7.68 -7.57
CA LYS A 236 13.52 8.00 -7.35
C LYS A 236 13.81 8.59 -5.97
N GLY A 237 12.80 9.07 -5.29
CA GLY A 237 12.91 9.72 -3.99
C GLY A 237 11.58 9.68 -3.22
N VAL A 238 11.66 9.92 -1.93
CA VAL A 238 10.48 9.98 -1.04
C VAL A 238 10.63 11.14 -0.06
N PRO A 239 9.52 11.77 0.41
CA PRO A 239 8.14 11.44 0.07
C PRO A 239 7.77 11.84 -1.35
N LEU A 240 6.80 11.13 -1.94
CA LEU A 240 6.24 11.40 -3.25
C LEU A 240 4.75 11.11 -3.20
N LEU A 241 3.90 11.97 -3.77
CA LEU A 241 2.49 11.67 -3.97
C LEU A 241 2.25 11.28 -5.44
N VAL A 242 1.45 10.23 -5.64
CA VAL A 242 1.02 9.80 -6.97
C VAL A 242 -0.49 9.91 -7.03
N VAL A 243 -1.02 10.73 -7.93
CA VAL A 243 -2.45 10.94 -8.08
C VAL A 243 -2.96 10.05 -9.22
N ASN A 244 -3.93 9.21 -8.88
CA ASN A 244 -4.65 8.29 -9.76
C ASN A 244 -3.73 7.39 -10.61
N GLY A 245 -2.53 7.04 -10.06
CA GLY A 245 -1.53 6.25 -10.78
C GLY A 245 -1.01 6.92 -12.06
N LYS A 246 -1.18 8.22 -12.20
CA LYS A 246 -0.94 8.98 -13.44
C LYS A 246 0.03 10.14 -13.24
N TYR A 247 -0.15 10.94 -12.21
CA TYR A 247 0.66 12.12 -11.93
C TYR A 247 1.56 11.91 -10.72
N LEU A 248 2.83 12.28 -10.84
CA LEU A 248 3.84 12.22 -9.79
C LEU A 248 4.20 13.64 -9.35
N THR A 249 4.15 13.94 -8.06
CA THR A 249 4.56 15.22 -7.49
C THR A 249 6.08 15.26 -7.30
N ASP A 250 6.84 15.17 -8.39
CA ASP A 250 8.30 15.05 -8.40
C ASP A 250 9.02 16.25 -9.02
N GLY A 251 8.29 17.33 -9.23
CA GLY A 251 8.84 18.53 -9.89
C GLY A 251 9.79 19.33 -9.00
N PRO A 252 10.80 20.00 -9.61
CA PRO A 252 11.85 20.71 -8.89
C PRO A 252 11.37 21.96 -8.12
N GLN A 253 10.16 22.44 -8.36
CA GLN A 253 9.57 23.59 -7.68
C GLN A 253 8.83 23.25 -6.39
N ILE A 254 8.66 21.97 -6.05
CA ILE A 254 8.14 21.56 -4.74
C ILE A 254 9.23 21.78 -3.69
N LYS A 255 9.01 22.74 -2.79
CA LYS A 255 9.99 23.16 -1.77
C LYS A 255 9.54 22.84 -0.35
N SER A 256 8.27 22.55 -0.15
CA SER A 256 7.67 22.28 1.16
C SER A 256 6.66 21.15 1.10
N HIS A 257 6.23 20.68 2.26
CA HIS A 257 5.13 19.72 2.36
C HIS A 257 3.80 20.35 1.93
N ASP A 258 3.62 21.64 2.18
CA ASP A 258 2.42 22.36 1.74
C ASP A 258 2.36 22.44 0.21
N ASP A 259 3.48 22.72 -0.47
CA ASP A 259 3.53 22.65 -1.93
C ASP A 259 3.17 21.25 -2.44
N LEU A 260 3.73 20.21 -1.80
CA LEU A 260 3.47 18.81 -2.16
C LEU A 260 1.97 18.48 -2.11
N LEU A 261 1.29 18.88 -1.03
CA LEU A 261 -0.14 18.65 -0.85
C LEU A 261 -0.99 19.50 -1.79
N ALA A 262 -0.65 20.78 -1.96
CA ALA A 262 -1.38 21.70 -2.84
C ALA A 262 -1.31 21.26 -4.32
N VAL A 263 -0.16 20.77 -4.76
CA VAL A 263 -0.02 20.15 -6.10
C VAL A 263 -0.92 18.93 -6.23
N ALA A 264 -0.92 18.03 -5.23
CA ALA A 264 -1.76 16.85 -5.26
C ALA A 264 -3.26 17.21 -5.28
N GLU A 265 -3.70 18.23 -4.53
CA GLU A 265 -5.08 18.71 -4.53
C GLU A 265 -5.49 19.22 -5.91
N GLU A 266 -4.64 20.01 -6.57
CA GLU A 266 -4.94 20.47 -7.94
C GLU A 266 -5.00 19.30 -8.93
N LEU A 267 -4.10 18.33 -8.82
CA LEU A 267 -4.11 17.12 -9.67
C LEU A 267 -5.38 16.29 -9.46
N VAL A 268 -5.88 16.19 -8.23
CA VAL A 268 -7.19 15.59 -7.93
C VAL A 268 -8.32 16.34 -8.64
N GLN A 269 -8.30 17.68 -8.66
CA GLN A 269 -9.31 18.47 -9.38
C GLN A 269 -9.24 18.22 -10.89
N ARG A 270 -8.03 18.06 -11.44
CA ARG A 270 -7.85 17.73 -12.88
C ARG A 270 -8.46 16.37 -13.21
N GLU A 271 -8.24 15.35 -12.36
CA GLU A 271 -8.84 14.04 -12.55
C GLU A 271 -10.37 14.06 -12.46
N ARG A 272 -10.97 14.91 -11.62
CA ARG A 272 -12.43 15.10 -11.59
C ARG A 272 -12.99 15.67 -12.88
N GLN A 273 -12.25 16.51 -13.57
CA GLN A 273 -12.70 17.15 -14.80
C GLN A 273 -12.41 16.29 -16.04
N ASN A 274 -11.41 15.41 -15.97
CA ASN A 274 -10.96 14.55 -17.07
C ASN A 274 -10.68 13.13 -16.55
N PRO A 275 -11.74 12.40 -16.15
CA PRO A 275 -11.64 11.07 -15.55
C PRO A 275 -11.08 10.00 -16.51
#